data_da1b43cb1c16f732886f28abe36604e8
#
_entry.id   da1b43cb1c16f732886f28abe36604e8
#
_cell.length_a   1.000
_cell.length_b   1.000
_cell.length_c   1.000
_cell.angle_alpha   90.00
_cell.angle_beta   90.00
_cell.angle_gamma   90.00
#
_symmetry.space_group_name_H-M   'P 1'
#
loop_
_entity.id
_entity.type
_entity.pdbx_description
1 polymer ?
#
loop_
_entity_poly.entity_id
_entity_poly.type
_entity_poly.pdbx_seq_one_letter_code
_entity_poly.pdbx_strand_id
1 'polypeptide(L)'
;MSVRHILGISGGKDSAALAIYLKQKYPQLKIEYYNSDTGCELAETELLIDRLGAYLGSIKRLRAAEDSPEPTPFEHFLKACGGFLPSPQARWCTQKMKLAEFERYVGEDYAVSYVGIRGDEDRDGYISSKPNIQAVFPFRRNIWSIDVINKVLHNDQQEQIIAIYDSLCKDFQREDIMEILKRPISKQFYYSKKLNALLDIDVKLFNHVVFEYLKTTEYPIGKLDSFPLIDNDEVLVKDDIFRLLRESGVGVPKYYEEIPFEVDGKTGTYCRSRSGCYFCFFQQKIEWIWLYEQHPELYP
;
A
#
# COMPACT_ATOMS: atom_id res chain seq x y z
N MET A 1 14.51 -13.62 -16.17
CA MET A 1 13.04 -13.43 -15.94
C MET A 1 12.85 -11.97 -15.63
N SER A 2 11.86 -11.29 -16.21
CA SER A 2 11.58 -9.88 -15.89
C SER A 2 10.75 -9.81 -14.61
N VAL A 3 11.08 -8.88 -13.72
CA VAL A 3 10.28 -8.60 -12.52
C VAL A 3 9.16 -7.65 -12.92
N ARG A 4 7.92 -8.00 -12.58
CA ARG A 4 6.73 -7.17 -12.82
C ARG A 4 6.59 -6.10 -11.75
N HIS A 5 6.21 -4.90 -12.13
CA HIS A 5 5.88 -3.82 -11.20
C HIS A 5 4.36 -3.63 -11.18
N ILE A 6 3.72 -3.85 -10.04
CA ILE A 6 2.26 -3.95 -9.97
C ILE A 6 1.72 -3.01 -8.89
N LEU A 7 0.63 -2.28 -9.20
CA LEU A 7 -0.05 -1.41 -8.27
C LEU A 7 -1.56 -1.64 -8.31
N GLY A 8 -2.13 -1.97 -7.15
CA GLY A 8 -3.56 -2.13 -6.98
C GLY A 8 -4.28 -0.79 -6.77
N ILE A 9 -5.22 -0.48 -7.65
CA ILE A 9 -6.08 0.69 -7.57
C ILE A 9 -7.34 0.31 -6.80
N SER A 10 -7.40 0.69 -5.53
CA SER A 10 -8.56 0.39 -4.67
C SER A 10 -9.75 1.34 -4.87
N GLY A 11 -9.62 2.32 -5.77
CA GLY A 11 -10.58 3.42 -5.89
C GLY A 11 -10.52 4.44 -4.75
N GLY A 12 -9.53 4.34 -3.86
CA GLY A 12 -9.29 5.30 -2.80
C GLY A 12 -8.18 6.29 -3.12
N LYS A 13 -8.18 7.41 -2.38
CA LYS A 13 -7.24 8.51 -2.56
C LYS A 13 -5.77 8.09 -2.54
N ASP A 14 -5.40 7.18 -1.62
CA ASP A 14 -3.99 6.83 -1.38
C ASP A 14 -3.40 6.00 -2.53
N SER A 15 -4.13 4.98 -3.03
CA SER A 15 -3.69 4.19 -4.19
C SER A 15 -3.71 5.01 -5.49
N ALA A 16 -4.69 5.91 -5.64
CA ALA A 16 -4.79 6.81 -6.77
C ALA A 16 -3.61 7.80 -6.81
N ALA A 17 -3.32 8.46 -5.69
CA ALA A 17 -2.18 9.36 -5.57
C ALA A 17 -0.85 8.63 -5.78
N LEU A 18 -0.70 7.39 -5.29
CA LEU A 18 0.50 6.59 -5.52
C LEU A 18 0.73 6.31 -7.00
N ALA A 19 -0.33 5.96 -7.73
CA ALA A 19 -0.21 5.72 -9.17
C ALA A 19 0.22 6.98 -9.94
N ILE A 20 -0.36 8.14 -9.58
CA ILE A 20 0.01 9.45 -10.15
C ILE A 20 1.46 9.78 -9.82
N TYR A 21 1.84 9.68 -8.54
CA TYR A 21 3.20 9.95 -8.05
C TYR A 21 4.25 9.11 -8.79
N LEU A 22 4.04 7.80 -8.86
CA LEU A 22 4.98 6.90 -9.52
C LEU A 22 5.08 7.19 -11.02
N LYS A 23 3.96 7.48 -11.69
CA LYS A 23 3.97 7.84 -13.12
C LYS A 23 4.71 9.14 -13.39
N GLN A 24 4.56 10.15 -12.53
CA GLN A 24 5.21 11.44 -12.69
C GLN A 24 6.70 11.41 -12.34
N LYS A 25 7.05 10.77 -11.23
CA LYS A 25 8.41 10.80 -10.68
C LYS A 25 9.31 9.68 -11.20
N TYR A 26 8.72 8.54 -11.52
CA TYR A 26 9.44 7.34 -11.98
C TYR A 26 8.87 6.79 -13.29
N PRO A 27 8.83 7.61 -14.37
CA PRO A 27 8.19 7.23 -15.65
C PRO A 27 8.86 6.03 -16.33
N GLN A 28 10.09 5.70 -15.95
CA GLN A 28 10.82 4.52 -16.41
C GLN A 28 10.25 3.20 -15.86
N LEU A 29 9.52 3.23 -14.75
CA LEU A 29 8.84 2.05 -14.20
C LEU A 29 7.61 1.73 -15.04
N LYS A 30 7.62 0.56 -15.68
CA LYS A 30 6.47 0.03 -16.41
C LYS A 30 5.51 -0.64 -15.43
N ILE A 31 4.61 0.16 -14.85
CA ILE A 31 3.68 -0.33 -13.81
C ILE A 31 2.42 -0.89 -14.46
N GLU A 32 2.06 -2.10 -14.06
CA GLU A 32 0.78 -2.72 -14.35
C GLU A 32 -0.23 -2.32 -13.27
N TYR A 33 -1.35 -1.75 -13.68
CA TYR A 33 -2.41 -1.33 -12.76
C TYR A 33 -3.55 -2.34 -12.76
N TYR A 34 -4.06 -2.67 -11.59
CA TYR A 34 -5.25 -3.50 -11.46
C TYR A 34 -6.22 -2.96 -10.42
N ASN A 35 -7.48 -3.31 -10.55
CA ASN A 35 -8.53 -3.06 -9.56
C ASN A 35 -9.21 -4.40 -9.21
N SER A 36 -9.46 -4.63 -7.93
CA SER A 36 -10.26 -5.78 -7.46
C SER A 36 -11.72 -5.35 -7.37
N ASP A 37 -12.51 -5.79 -8.33
CA ASP A 37 -13.95 -5.54 -8.39
C ASP A 37 -14.70 -6.45 -7.42
N THR A 38 -15.37 -5.85 -6.43
CA THR A 38 -16.21 -6.60 -5.47
C THR A 38 -17.69 -6.54 -5.82
N GLY A 39 -18.08 -5.67 -6.78
CA GLY A 39 -19.45 -5.39 -7.18
C GLY A 39 -20.23 -4.56 -6.16
N CYS A 40 -19.55 -3.95 -5.20
CA CYS A 40 -20.14 -3.21 -4.08
C CYS A 40 -19.48 -1.86 -3.85
N GLU A 41 -18.86 -1.30 -4.87
CA GLU A 41 -18.25 0.03 -4.86
C GLU A 41 -19.30 1.12 -5.07
N LEU A 42 -19.04 2.32 -4.52
CA LEU A 42 -19.84 3.51 -4.84
C LEU A 42 -19.59 3.96 -6.28
N ALA A 43 -20.58 4.59 -6.90
CA ALA A 43 -20.46 5.15 -8.25
C ALA A 43 -19.28 6.15 -8.36
N GLU A 44 -19.03 6.93 -7.32
CA GLU A 44 -17.88 7.86 -7.26
C GLU A 44 -16.53 7.14 -7.23
N THR A 45 -16.48 5.94 -6.67
CA THR A 45 -15.28 5.09 -6.70
C THR A 45 -15.01 4.61 -8.12
N GLU A 46 -16.04 4.14 -8.82
CA GLU A 46 -15.94 3.74 -10.23
C GLU A 46 -15.50 4.90 -11.11
N LEU A 47 -16.11 6.08 -10.92
CA LEU A 47 -15.73 7.28 -11.66
C LEU A 47 -14.25 7.68 -11.44
N LEU A 48 -13.73 7.52 -10.22
CA LEU A 48 -12.30 7.76 -9.95
C LEU A 48 -11.43 6.75 -10.70
N ILE A 49 -11.81 5.47 -10.72
CA ILE A 49 -11.08 4.42 -11.44
C ILE A 49 -11.07 4.71 -12.95
N ASP A 50 -12.18 5.15 -13.52
CA ASP A 50 -12.29 5.53 -14.94
C ASP A 50 -11.38 6.72 -15.28
N ARG A 51 -11.39 7.77 -14.46
CA ARG A 51 -10.51 8.94 -14.61
C ARG A 51 -9.04 8.55 -14.49
N LEU A 52 -8.71 7.66 -13.55
CA LEU A 52 -7.35 7.11 -13.43
C LEU A 52 -7.00 6.28 -14.66
N GLY A 53 -7.92 5.49 -15.20
CA GLY A 53 -7.71 4.74 -16.44
C GLY A 53 -7.38 5.66 -17.61
N ALA A 54 -8.09 6.77 -17.74
CA ALA A 54 -7.79 7.80 -18.75
C ALA A 54 -6.40 8.45 -18.54
N TYR A 55 -5.99 8.64 -17.29
CA TYR A 55 -4.70 9.24 -16.95
C TYR A 55 -3.53 8.25 -17.09
N LEU A 56 -3.68 7.03 -16.57
CA LEU A 56 -2.60 6.03 -16.46
C LEU A 56 -2.46 5.16 -17.72
N GLY A 57 -3.52 4.94 -18.45
CA GLY A 57 -3.73 3.90 -19.45
C GLY A 57 -4.66 2.79 -18.91
N SER A 58 -4.44 1.55 -19.32
CA SER A 58 -5.33 0.44 -18.92
C SER A 58 -5.17 0.07 -17.45
N ILE A 59 -6.32 -0.11 -16.76
CA ILE A 59 -6.41 -0.72 -15.43
C ILE A 59 -7.12 -2.05 -15.60
N LYS A 60 -6.46 -3.15 -15.26
CA LYS A 60 -7.06 -4.48 -15.35
C LYS A 60 -8.04 -4.70 -14.21
N ARG A 61 -9.29 -5.05 -14.54
CA ARG A 61 -10.26 -5.49 -13.55
C ARG A 61 -10.03 -6.95 -13.19
N LEU A 62 -9.87 -7.24 -11.89
CA LEU A 62 -9.81 -8.59 -11.34
C LEU A 62 -11.13 -8.83 -10.61
N ARG A 63 -11.92 -9.74 -11.13
CA ARG A 63 -13.21 -10.12 -10.57
C ARG A 63 -13.15 -11.57 -10.12
N ALA A 64 -13.43 -11.81 -8.86
CA ALA A 64 -13.53 -13.15 -8.32
C ALA A 64 -14.86 -13.80 -8.72
N ALA A 65 -14.88 -15.13 -8.80
CA ALA A 65 -16.09 -15.92 -9.06
C ALA A 65 -16.84 -15.48 -10.33
N GLU A 66 -16.13 -15.26 -11.45
CA GLU A 66 -16.70 -14.81 -12.73
C GLU A 66 -17.80 -15.73 -13.25
N ASP A 67 -17.68 -17.05 -13.01
CA ASP A 67 -18.68 -18.05 -13.42
C ASP A 67 -19.84 -18.22 -12.44
N SER A 68 -19.92 -17.36 -11.42
CA SER A 68 -20.99 -17.44 -10.41
C SER A 68 -22.33 -16.98 -10.96
N PRO A 69 -23.45 -17.65 -10.61
CA PRO A 69 -24.79 -17.16 -10.91
C PRO A 69 -25.21 -15.97 -10.03
N GLU A 70 -24.45 -15.64 -8.98
CA GLU A 70 -24.77 -14.53 -8.09
C GLU A 70 -24.43 -13.18 -8.75
N PRO A 71 -25.19 -12.10 -8.49
CA PRO A 71 -24.99 -10.80 -9.15
C PRO A 71 -23.61 -10.19 -8.91
N THR A 72 -23.07 -10.38 -7.71
CA THR A 72 -21.76 -9.82 -7.32
C THR A 72 -20.84 -10.86 -6.72
N PRO A 73 -19.51 -10.67 -6.80
CA PRO A 73 -18.56 -11.51 -6.06
C PRO A 73 -18.83 -11.53 -4.56
N PHE A 74 -19.29 -10.42 -3.99
CA PHE A 74 -19.61 -10.36 -2.57
C PHE A 74 -20.75 -11.31 -2.21
N GLU A 75 -21.87 -11.31 -2.96
CA GLU A 75 -23.00 -12.20 -2.74
C GLU A 75 -22.64 -13.67 -2.91
N HIS A 76 -21.80 -13.98 -3.91
CA HIS A 76 -21.25 -15.33 -4.08
C HIS A 76 -20.56 -15.82 -2.81
N PHE A 77 -19.60 -15.04 -2.29
CA PHE A 77 -18.85 -15.46 -1.11
C PHE A 77 -19.64 -15.36 0.18
N LEU A 78 -20.58 -14.43 0.30
CA LEU A 78 -21.53 -14.39 1.42
C LEU A 78 -22.32 -15.69 1.52
N LYS A 79 -22.87 -16.15 0.39
CA LYS A 79 -23.59 -17.42 0.31
C LYS A 79 -22.68 -18.61 0.61
N ALA A 80 -21.47 -18.65 0.01
CA ALA A 80 -20.48 -19.70 0.27
C ALA A 80 -20.01 -19.73 1.73
N CYS A 81 -20.08 -18.62 2.45
CA CYS A 81 -19.78 -18.51 3.88
C CYS A 81 -21.03 -18.72 4.77
N GLY A 82 -22.13 -19.28 4.21
CA GLY A 82 -23.34 -19.56 4.99
C GLY A 82 -24.08 -18.33 5.51
N GLY A 83 -23.96 -17.18 4.84
CA GLY A 83 -24.57 -15.92 5.23
C GLY A 83 -23.78 -15.13 6.30
N PHE A 84 -22.61 -15.62 6.74
CA PHE A 84 -21.77 -14.89 7.69
C PHE A 84 -21.15 -13.66 7.06
N LEU A 85 -21.50 -12.47 7.55
CA LEU A 85 -20.90 -11.22 7.12
C LEU A 85 -19.39 -11.15 7.49
N PRO A 86 -18.58 -10.46 6.69
CA PRO A 86 -17.18 -10.25 7.03
C PRO A 86 -17.04 -9.39 8.28
N SER A 87 -15.98 -9.65 9.06
CA SER A 87 -15.67 -8.94 10.30
C SER A 87 -14.16 -8.74 10.44
N PRO A 88 -13.67 -7.98 11.42
CA PRO A 88 -12.24 -7.88 11.69
C PRO A 88 -11.54 -9.22 11.90
N GLN A 89 -12.22 -10.21 12.48
CA GLN A 89 -11.72 -11.55 12.72
C GLN A 89 -11.91 -12.50 11.52
N ALA A 90 -12.92 -12.24 10.69
CA ALA A 90 -13.26 -13.08 9.54
C ALA A 90 -13.24 -12.25 8.25
N ARG A 91 -12.05 -11.89 7.79
CA ARG A 91 -11.82 -11.02 6.63
C ARG A 91 -11.87 -11.78 5.29
N TRP A 92 -12.83 -12.70 5.15
CA TRP A 92 -12.96 -13.51 3.93
C TRP A 92 -13.11 -12.65 2.66
N CYS A 93 -13.78 -11.49 2.74
CA CYS A 93 -13.91 -10.57 1.62
C CYS A 93 -12.55 -10.06 1.10
N THR A 94 -11.63 -9.71 2.00
CA THR A 94 -10.27 -9.31 1.60
C THR A 94 -9.50 -10.50 1.02
N GLN A 95 -9.53 -11.65 1.70
CA GLN A 95 -8.78 -12.82 1.31
C GLN A 95 -9.22 -13.38 -0.04
N LYS A 96 -10.53 -13.59 -0.23
CA LYS A 96 -11.09 -14.28 -1.41
C LYS A 96 -11.24 -13.36 -2.62
N MET A 97 -11.68 -12.11 -2.42
CA MET A 97 -11.98 -11.21 -3.54
C MET A 97 -10.82 -10.30 -3.94
N LYS A 98 -9.83 -10.09 -3.07
CA LYS A 98 -8.72 -9.18 -3.35
C LYS A 98 -7.37 -9.90 -3.40
N LEU A 99 -6.97 -10.52 -2.29
CA LEU A 99 -5.63 -11.10 -2.20
C LEU A 99 -5.47 -12.34 -3.07
N ALA A 100 -6.44 -13.27 -3.05
CA ALA A 100 -6.38 -14.47 -3.88
C ALA A 100 -6.38 -14.14 -5.38
N GLU A 101 -7.18 -13.15 -5.80
CA GLU A 101 -7.22 -12.70 -7.19
C GLU A 101 -5.92 -12.00 -7.60
N PHE A 102 -5.36 -11.18 -6.72
CA PHE A 102 -4.06 -10.56 -6.96
C PHE A 102 -2.95 -11.62 -7.10
N GLU A 103 -2.88 -12.57 -6.17
CA GLU A 103 -1.89 -13.65 -6.22
C GLU A 103 -2.06 -14.57 -7.44
N ARG A 104 -3.31 -14.80 -7.89
CA ARG A 104 -3.60 -15.52 -9.14
C ARG A 104 -3.13 -14.71 -10.36
N TYR A 105 -3.36 -13.40 -10.36
CA TYR A 105 -2.93 -12.49 -11.42
C TYR A 105 -1.40 -12.42 -11.55
N VAL A 106 -0.69 -12.41 -10.44
CA VAL A 106 0.79 -12.48 -10.44
C VAL A 106 1.28 -13.85 -10.92
N GLY A 107 0.63 -14.93 -10.47
CA GLY A 107 1.05 -16.30 -10.78
C GLY A 107 2.40 -16.62 -10.16
N GLU A 108 3.29 -17.20 -10.97
CA GLU A 108 4.66 -17.59 -10.57
C GLU A 108 5.72 -16.52 -10.93
N ASP A 109 5.31 -15.40 -11.55
CA ASP A 109 6.23 -14.33 -11.90
C ASP A 109 6.75 -13.60 -10.65
N TYR A 110 7.98 -13.12 -10.70
CA TYR A 110 8.47 -12.18 -9.70
C TYR A 110 7.75 -10.83 -9.83
N ALA A 111 7.26 -10.31 -8.71
CA ALA A 111 6.51 -9.06 -8.69
C ALA A 111 6.88 -8.14 -7.53
N VAL A 112 7.00 -6.86 -7.81
CA VAL A 112 7.05 -5.77 -6.83
C VAL A 112 5.68 -5.13 -6.74
N SER A 113 5.03 -5.22 -5.58
CA SER A 113 3.72 -4.65 -5.28
C SER A 113 3.86 -3.31 -4.57
N TYR A 114 3.41 -2.24 -5.22
CA TYR A 114 3.43 -0.89 -4.64
C TYR A 114 2.18 -0.62 -3.83
N VAL A 115 2.35 -0.16 -2.59
CA VAL A 115 1.24 0.03 -1.65
C VAL A 115 1.23 1.46 -1.11
N GLY A 116 0.09 2.14 -1.24
CA GLY A 116 -0.10 3.54 -0.82
C GLY A 116 -0.37 3.68 0.68
N ILE A 117 0.58 3.27 1.52
CA ILE A 117 0.55 3.59 2.96
C ILE A 117 1.37 4.85 3.16
N ARG A 118 0.72 5.88 3.72
CA ARG A 118 1.34 7.19 3.94
C ARG A 118 2.33 7.18 5.10
N GLY A 119 3.16 8.21 5.16
CA GLY A 119 4.11 8.41 6.25
C GLY A 119 3.48 8.72 7.61
N ASP A 120 2.25 9.28 7.61
CA ASP A 120 1.46 9.58 8.81
C ASP A 120 0.54 8.42 9.26
N GLU A 121 0.63 7.23 8.63
CA GLU A 121 -0.12 6.05 9.01
C GLU A 121 0.75 5.07 9.81
N ASP A 122 0.31 4.73 11.02
CA ASP A 122 0.93 3.70 11.86
C ASP A 122 0.22 2.35 11.62
N ARG A 123 0.55 1.70 10.50
CA ARG A 123 0.07 0.35 10.19
C ARG A 123 1.06 -0.39 9.31
N ASP A 124 1.17 -1.69 9.48
CA ASP A 124 1.89 -2.54 8.56
C ASP A 124 1.06 -2.78 7.29
N GLY A 125 1.77 -2.91 6.17
CA GLY A 125 1.18 -3.34 4.91
C GLY A 125 0.94 -4.85 4.88
N TYR A 126 0.14 -5.29 3.92
CA TYR A 126 0.02 -6.71 3.63
C TYR A 126 1.35 -7.23 3.05
N ILE A 127 1.81 -8.34 3.59
CA ILE A 127 2.93 -9.12 3.07
C ILE A 127 2.33 -10.40 2.52
N SER A 128 2.59 -10.68 1.23
CA SER A 128 2.14 -11.93 0.61
C SER A 128 2.85 -13.12 1.25
N SER A 129 2.12 -14.23 1.38
CA SER A 129 2.72 -15.52 1.73
C SER A 129 3.53 -16.11 0.60
N LYS A 130 3.38 -15.62 -0.63
CA LYS A 130 4.14 -16.03 -1.80
C LYS A 130 5.50 -15.34 -1.83
N PRO A 131 6.62 -16.09 -1.90
CA PRO A 131 7.98 -15.51 -1.87
C PRO A 131 8.33 -14.72 -3.12
N ASN A 132 7.60 -14.89 -4.21
CA ASN A 132 7.78 -14.18 -5.46
C ASN A 132 7.08 -12.81 -5.50
N ILE A 133 6.43 -12.36 -4.42
CA ILE A 133 5.75 -11.06 -4.32
C ILE A 133 6.36 -10.24 -3.19
N GLN A 134 6.94 -9.08 -3.51
CA GLN A 134 7.55 -8.17 -2.54
C GLN A 134 6.78 -6.85 -2.48
N ALA A 135 6.38 -6.41 -1.27
CA ALA A 135 5.72 -5.13 -1.07
C ALA A 135 6.72 -3.98 -0.87
N VAL A 136 6.36 -2.79 -1.39
CA VAL A 136 7.11 -1.54 -1.23
C VAL A 136 6.15 -0.40 -0.91
N PHE A 137 6.57 0.54 -0.06
CA PHE A 137 5.76 1.65 0.48
C PHE A 137 6.36 3.02 0.13
N PRO A 138 6.19 3.53 -1.11
CA PRO A 138 6.91 4.71 -1.59
C PRO A 138 6.63 6.02 -0.86
N PHE A 139 5.53 6.12 -0.11
CA PHE A 139 5.16 7.31 0.64
C PHE A 139 5.78 7.40 2.03
N ARG A 140 6.50 6.35 2.44
CA ARG A 140 7.11 6.26 3.76
C ARG A 140 8.60 6.57 3.71
N ARG A 141 9.13 7.05 4.82
CA ARG A 141 10.58 7.19 5.02
C ARG A 141 11.32 5.86 4.84
N ASN A 142 10.76 4.79 5.41
CA ASN A 142 11.16 3.42 5.13
C ASN A 142 10.26 2.83 4.05
N ILE A 143 10.79 2.66 2.85
CA ILE A 143 10.04 2.08 1.72
C ILE A 143 9.91 0.56 1.77
N TRP A 144 10.66 -0.12 2.62
CA TRP A 144 10.74 -1.58 2.70
C TRP A 144 9.68 -2.16 3.62
N SER A 145 9.22 -3.36 3.29
CA SER A 145 8.31 -4.12 4.14
C SER A 145 8.99 -4.65 5.40
N ILE A 146 8.20 -4.93 6.44
CA ILE A 146 8.73 -5.33 7.75
C ILE A 146 9.50 -6.67 7.70
N ASP A 147 9.14 -7.59 6.82
CA ASP A 147 9.86 -8.84 6.61
C ASP A 147 11.26 -8.60 6.05
N VAL A 148 11.41 -7.68 5.08
CA VAL A 148 12.72 -7.25 4.56
C VAL A 148 13.54 -6.60 5.67
N ILE A 149 12.96 -5.66 6.42
CA ILE A 149 13.65 -4.97 7.51
C ILE A 149 14.11 -5.95 8.59
N ASN A 150 13.24 -6.85 9.01
CA ASN A 150 13.59 -7.86 10.02
C ASN A 150 14.72 -8.78 9.53
N LYS A 151 14.75 -9.10 8.24
CA LYS A 151 15.80 -9.93 7.66
C LYS A 151 17.12 -9.17 7.57
N VAL A 152 17.12 -7.94 7.03
CA VAL A 152 18.32 -7.10 6.88
C VAL A 152 18.97 -6.78 8.23
N LEU A 153 18.17 -6.45 9.25
CA LEU A 153 18.67 -6.06 10.56
C LEU A 153 18.84 -7.22 11.54
N HIS A 154 18.59 -8.48 11.11
CA HIS A 154 18.79 -9.64 11.95
C HIS A 154 20.25 -9.79 12.39
N ASN A 155 20.47 -10.24 13.63
CA ASN A 155 21.81 -10.33 14.19
C ASN A 155 22.77 -11.22 13.36
N ASP A 156 22.24 -12.28 12.73
CA ASP A 156 23.04 -13.19 11.87
C ASP A 156 23.50 -12.53 10.58
N GLN A 157 22.90 -11.41 10.17
CA GLN A 157 23.28 -10.67 8.96
C GLN A 157 24.22 -9.51 9.25
N GLN A 158 24.55 -9.28 10.53
CA GLN A 158 25.29 -8.10 10.98
C GLN A 158 26.61 -7.90 10.24
N GLU A 159 27.41 -8.93 10.07
CA GLU A 159 28.71 -8.86 9.39
C GLU A 159 28.55 -8.50 7.91
N GLN A 160 27.60 -9.12 7.23
CA GLN A 160 27.30 -8.84 5.83
C GLN A 160 26.82 -7.40 5.64
N ILE A 161 25.92 -6.94 6.48
CA ILE A 161 25.38 -5.56 6.41
C ILE A 161 26.50 -4.53 6.71
N ILE A 162 27.36 -4.78 7.68
CA ILE A 162 28.52 -3.95 7.95
C ILE A 162 29.43 -3.85 6.71
N ALA A 163 29.73 -4.97 6.05
CA ALA A 163 30.57 -4.97 4.86
C ALA A 163 29.94 -4.16 3.70
N ILE A 164 28.62 -4.22 3.50
CA ILE A 164 27.92 -3.43 2.49
C ILE A 164 27.98 -1.94 2.84
N TYR A 165 27.71 -1.57 4.10
CA TYR A 165 27.84 -0.18 4.55
C TYR A 165 29.26 0.35 4.37
N ASP A 166 30.27 -0.42 4.72
CA ASP A 166 31.69 -0.05 4.56
C ASP A 166 32.05 0.27 3.10
N SER A 167 31.40 -0.41 2.14
CA SER A 167 31.64 -0.17 0.71
C SER A 167 30.93 1.06 0.16
N LEU A 168 29.84 1.50 0.79
CA LEU A 168 28.97 2.57 0.30
C LEU A 168 29.05 3.86 1.11
N CYS A 169 29.42 3.77 2.40
CA CYS A 169 29.39 4.87 3.36
C CYS A 169 30.50 5.88 3.11
N LYS A 170 30.16 7.16 3.32
CA LYS A 170 31.15 8.25 3.38
C LYS A 170 31.85 8.28 4.75
N ASP A 171 33.12 8.69 4.78
CA ASP A 171 33.96 8.64 5.99
C ASP A 171 33.35 9.35 7.20
N PHE A 172 32.69 10.50 6.99
CA PHE A 172 32.14 11.31 8.09
C PHE A 172 30.90 10.68 8.79
N GLN A 173 30.22 9.71 8.17
CA GLN A 173 29.04 9.02 8.75
C GLN A 173 29.40 7.64 9.31
N ARG A 174 30.60 7.17 9.01
CA ARG A 174 31.00 5.78 9.23
C ARG A 174 31.01 5.38 10.70
N GLU A 175 31.52 6.23 11.58
CA GLU A 175 31.67 5.93 13.01
C GLU A 175 30.28 5.71 13.66
N ASP A 176 29.34 6.64 13.45
CA ASP A 176 27.99 6.59 14.00
C ASP A 176 27.22 5.36 13.48
N ILE A 177 27.35 5.09 12.17
CA ILE A 177 26.70 3.92 11.55
C ILE A 177 27.26 2.63 12.14
N MET A 178 28.58 2.51 12.29
CA MET A 178 29.21 1.31 12.83
C MET A 178 28.85 1.07 14.30
N GLU A 179 28.71 2.11 15.10
CA GLU A 179 28.21 2.00 16.48
C GLU A 179 26.81 1.38 16.50
N ILE A 180 25.88 1.88 15.66
CA ILE A 180 24.51 1.37 15.57
C ILE A 180 24.51 -0.08 15.07
N LEU A 181 25.26 -0.40 14.03
CA LEU A 181 25.27 -1.72 13.40
C LEU A 181 25.84 -2.79 14.34
N LYS A 182 26.92 -2.50 15.06
CA LYS A 182 27.56 -3.44 16.00
C LYS A 182 26.67 -3.75 17.21
N ARG A 183 25.71 -2.89 17.51
CA ARG A 183 24.76 -3.13 18.58
C ARG A 183 23.71 -4.17 18.16
N PRO A 184 23.62 -5.33 18.82
CA PRO A 184 22.70 -6.38 18.43
C PRO A 184 21.24 -6.01 18.74
N ILE A 185 20.30 -6.57 17.97
CA ILE A 185 18.87 -6.53 18.28
C ILE A 185 18.64 -7.21 19.62
N SER A 186 17.89 -6.54 20.50
CA SER A 186 17.56 -6.99 21.86
C SER A 186 16.24 -6.37 22.33
N LYS A 187 15.79 -6.70 23.54
CA LYS A 187 14.60 -6.06 24.17
C LYS A 187 14.76 -4.55 24.36
N GLN A 188 15.98 -4.05 24.57
CA GLN A 188 16.28 -2.61 24.75
C GLN A 188 16.58 -1.90 23.43
N PHE A 189 16.97 -2.65 22.40
CA PHE A 189 17.31 -2.12 21.06
C PHE A 189 16.68 -2.99 19.98
N TYR A 190 15.36 -2.84 19.81
CA TYR A 190 14.54 -3.63 18.89
C TYR A 190 14.60 -3.09 17.45
N TYR A 191 14.07 -3.83 16.49
CA TYR A 191 14.17 -3.57 15.07
C TYR A 191 13.81 -2.14 14.66
N SER A 192 12.66 -1.61 15.10
CA SER A 192 12.26 -0.26 14.71
C SER A 192 13.17 0.82 15.32
N LYS A 193 13.75 0.59 16.49
CA LYS A 193 14.72 1.52 17.08
C LYS A 193 16.02 1.55 16.29
N LYS A 194 16.55 0.38 15.89
CA LYS A 194 17.75 0.27 15.05
C LYS A 194 17.51 0.86 13.66
N LEU A 195 16.37 0.55 13.06
CA LEU A 195 15.95 1.11 11.78
C LEU A 195 15.92 2.64 11.81
N ASN A 196 15.20 3.23 12.78
CA ASN A 196 15.07 4.68 12.86
C ASN A 196 16.43 5.34 13.06
N ALA A 197 17.32 4.79 13.90
CA ALA A 197 18.67 5.33 14.09
C ALA A 197 19.49 5.34 12.78
N LEU A 198 19.39 4.31 11.94
CA LEU A 198 20.05 4.28 10.64
C LEU A 198 19.42 5.26 9.64
N LEU A 199 18.08 5.33 9.59
CA LEU A 199 17.37 6.28 8.75
C LEU A 199 17.62 7.74 9.15
N ASP A 200 17.83 8.02 10.45
CA ASP A 200 18.16 9.37 10.94
C ASP A 200 19.51 9.88 10.42
N ILE A 201 20.43 8.97 10.12
CA ILE A 201 21.72 9.34 9.53
C ILE A 201 21.56 9.55 8.02
N ASP A 202 21.04 8.55 7.28
CA ASP A 202 20.92 8.66 5.82
C ASP A 202 19.92 7.62 5.27
N VAL A 203 18.76 8.10 4.83
CA VAL A 203 17.70 7.27 4.24
C VAL A 203 18.15 6.62 2.94
N LYS A 204 18.82 7.37 2.05
CA LYS A 204 19.24 6.88 0.74
C LYS A 204 20.33 5.83 0.90
N LEU A 205 21.31 6.08 1.75
CA LEU A 205 22.35 5.10 2.04
C LEU A 205 21.75 3.80 2.58
N PHE A 206 20.78 3.89 3.51
CA PHE A 206 20.08 2.70 4.01
C PHE A 206 19.37 1.94 2.88
N ASN A 207 18.67 2.66 2.00
CA ASN A 207 17.99 2.03 0.86
C ASN A 207 18.97 1.34 -0.09
N HIS A 208 20.12 1.95 -0.39
CA HIS A 208 21.18 1.34 -1.19
C HIS A 208 21.73 0.07 -0.54
N VAL A 209 21.98 0.10 0.77
CA VAL A 209 22.44 -1.08 1.53
C VAL A 209 21.41 -2.21 1.46
N VAL A 210 20.13 -1.92 1.68
CA VAL A 210 19.06 -2.92 1.57
C VAL A 210 19.02 -3.49 0.15
N PHE A 211 19.11 -2.66 -0.88
CA PHE A 211 19.12 -3.11 -2.28
C PHE A 211 20.28 -4.06 -2.57
N GLU A 212 21.52 -3.70 -2.18
CA GLU A 212 22.67 -4.56 -2.36
C GLU A 212 22.56 -5.89 -1.58
N TYR A 213 22.01 -5.84 -0.36
CA TYR A 213 21.71 -7.06 0.38
C TYR A 213 20.68 -7.94 -0.34
N LEU A 214 19.60 -7.35 -0.87
CA LEU A 214 18.54 -8.09 -1.56
C LEU A 214 19.07 -8.84 -2.80
N LYS A 215 20.11 -8.36 -3.46
CA LYS A 215 20.77 -9.06 -4.60
C LYS A 215 21.33 -10.43 -4.19
N THR A 216 21.60 -10.64 -2.91
CA THR A 216 22.08 -11.94 -2.39
C THR A 216 20.93 -12.87 -1.98
N THR A 217 19.70 -12.50 -2.25
CA THR A 217 18.49 -13.21 -1.80
C THR A 217 17.57 -13.58 -2.97
N GLU A 218 16.47 -14.28 -2.66
CA GLU A 218 15.41 -14.59 -3.63
C GLU A 218 14.30 -13.54 -3.70
N TYR A 219 14.43 -12.41 -3.03
CA TYR A 219 13.44 -11.34 -3.14
C TYR A 219 13.37 -10.76 -4.56
N PRO A 220 12.16 -10.43 -5.06
CA PRO A 220 11.96 -9.89 -6.41
C PRO A 220 12.87 -8.69 -6.76
N ILE A 221 13.02 -7.72 -5.86
CA ILE A 221 13.86 -6.55 -6.10
C ILE A 221 15.34 -6.92 -6.24
N GLY A 222 15.80 -7.97 -5.57
CA GLY A 222 17.17 -8.48 -5.72
C GLY A 222 17.48 -9.03 -7.13
N LYS A 223 16.47 -9.30 -7.96
CA LYS A 223 16.64 -9.75 -9.36
C LYS A 223 16.73 -8.59 -10.35
N LEU A 224 16.59 -7.35 -9.89
CA LEU A 224 16.71 -6.14 -10.71
C LEU A 224 18.15 -5.65 -10.77
N ASP A 225 18.57 -5.16 -11.94
CA ASP A 225 19.89 -4.49 -12.09
C ASP A 225 19.90 -3.12 -11.38
N SER A 226 18.76 -2.43 -11.37
CA SER A 226 18.57 -1.14 -10.69
C SER A 226 17.14 -0.99 -10.19
N PHE A 227 16.96 -0.22 -9.12
CA PHE A 227 15.65 0.07 -8.56
C PHE A 227 15.52 1.57 -8.26
N PRO A 228 14.73 2.33 -9.04
CA PRO A 228 14.73 3.80 -8.96
C PRO A 228 14.32 4.39 -7.62
N LEU A 229 13.57 3.64 -6.80
CA LEU A 229 13.11 4.13 -5.50
C LEU A 229 14.17 4.07 -4.39
N ILE A 230 15.36 3.54 -4.64
CA ILE A 230 16.45 3.55 -3.63
C ILE A 230 16.88 4.97 -3.26
N ASP A 231 16.69 5.93 -4.18
CA ASP A 231 16.97 7.34 -3.94
C ASP A 231 15.79 8.12 -3.37
N ASN A 232 14.68 7.44 -3.09
CA ASN A 232 13.50 8.07 -2.52
C ASN A 232 13.68 8.34 -1.03
N ASP A 233 13.57 9.61 -0.64
CA ASP A 233 13.60 10.09 0.74
C ASP A 233 12.35 10.93 1.09
N GLU A 234 11.38 10.99 0.17
CA GLU A 234 10.15 11.73 0.38
C GLU A 234 9.19 10.99 1.32
N VAL A 235 8.57 11.77 2.18
CA VAL A 235 7.50 11.28 3.06
C VAL A 235 6.22 12.04 2.72
N LEU A 236 5.21 11.34 2.22
CA LEU A 236 3.95 11.96 1.85
C LEU A 236 2.89 11.66 2.92
N VAL A 237 2.17 12.73 3.29
CA VAL A 237 1.10 12.72 4.28
C VAL A 237 -0.25 13.00 3.63
N LYS A 238 -1.34 12.97 4.42
CA LYS A 238 -2.72 13.10 3.92
C LYS A 238 -2.92 14.30 2.97
N ASP A 239 -2.36 15.45 3.31
CA ASP A 239 -2.56 16.68 2.51
C ASP A 239 -1.84 16.61 1.16
N ASP A 240 -0.67 15.98 1.11
CA ASP A 240 0.06 15.74 -0.14
C ASP A 240 -0.74 14.83 -1.08
N ILE A 241 -1.42 13.82 -0.54
CA ILE A 241 -2.27 12.93 -1.32
C ILE A 241 -3.40 13.70 -2.01
N PHE A 242 -4.08 14.57 -1.26
CA PHE A 242 -5.14 15.40 -1.84
C PHE A 242 -4.61 16.42 -2.85
N ARG A 243 -3.42 16.99 -2.60
CA ARG A 243 -2.75 17.89 -3.54
C ARG A 243 -2.45 17.17 -4.87
N LEU A 244 -1.80 16.00 -4.83
CA LEU A 244 -1.51 15.21 -6.02
C LEU A 244 -2.75 14.90 -6.86
N LEU A 245 -3.85 14.52 -6.22
CA LEU A 245 -5.12 14.23 -6.89
C LEU A 245 -5.69 15.46 -7.60
N ARG A 246 -5.63 16.63 -6.97
CA ARG A 246 -6.14 17.88 -7.55
C ARG A 246 -5.27 18.35 -8.71
N GLU A 247 -3.95 18.38 -8.52
CA GLU A 247 -2.98 18.88 -9.52
C GLU A 247 -2.90 17.98 -10.75
N SER A 248 -3.15 16.68 -10.61
CA SER A 248 -3.16 15.74 -11.76
C SER A 248 -4.36 15.88 -12.69
N GLY A 249 -5.42 16.59 -12.26
CA GLY A 249 -6.69 16.65 -12.97
C GLY A 249 -7.60 15.42 -12.80
N VAL A 250 -7.14 14.36 -12.13
CA VAL A 250 -7.95 13.18 -11.81
C VAL A 250 -9.07 13.54 -10.83
N GLY A 251 -8.76 14.44 -9.88
CA GLY A 251 -9.71 14.95 -8.89
C GLY A 251 -9.89 14.03 -7.68
N VAL A 252 -10.64 14.53 -6.72
CA VAL A 252 -10.93 13.87 -5.44
C VAL A 252 -12.39 13.40 -5.47
N PRO A 253 -12.69 12.15 -5.08
CA PRO A 253 -14.07 11.69 -4.91
C PRO A 253 -14.85 12.52 -3.90
N LYS A 254 -16.11 12.85 -4.23
CA LYS A 254 -16.96 13.72 -3.40
C LYS A 254 -17.20 13.17 -1.99
N TYR A 255 -17.18 11.87 -1.80
CA TYR A 255 -17.39 11.27 -0.47
C TYR A 255 -16.28 11.62 0.55
N TYR A 256 -15.16 12.25 0.13
CA TYR A 256 -14.14 12.81 1.03
C TYR A 256 -14.41 14.27 1.39
N GLU A 257 -15.40 14.92 0.77
CA GLU A 257 -15.79 16.30 1.10
C GLU A 257 -16.52 16.31 2.44
N GLU A 258 -16.16 17.26 3.29
CA GLU A 258 -16.81 17.45 4.58
C GLU A 258 -18.17 18.10 4.40
N ILE A 259 -19.22 17.45 4.88
CA ILE A 259 -20.60 17.92 4.83
C ILE A 259 -20.94 18.47 6.21
N PRO A 260 -21.37 19.76 6.30
CA PRO A 260 -21.78 20.34 7.58
C PRO A 260 -23.11 19.77 8.06
N PHE A 261 -23.27 19.61 9.35
CA PHE A 261 -24.53 19.24 9.99
C PHE A 261 -24.78 20.06 11.27
N GLU A 262 -26.04 20.16 11.65
CA GLU A 262 -26.50 20.70 12.92
C GLU A 262 -27.54 19.74 13.54
N VAL A 263 -27.29 19.32 14.78
CA VAL A 263 -28.22 18.47 15.56
C VAL A 263 -28.25 18.97 16.99
N ASP A 264 -29.43 19.29 17.50
CA ASP A 264 -29.65 19.79 18.86
C ASP A 264 -28.76 21.03 19.21
N GLY A 265 -28.62 21.95 18.25
CA GLY A 265 -27.80 23.15 18.39
C GLY A 265 -26.28 22.92 18.37
N LYS A 266 -25.84 21.70 18.08
CA LYS A 266 -24.43 21.35 17.88
C LYS A 266 -24.14 21.24 16.38
N THR A 267 -23.13 21.96 15.93
CA THR A 267 -22.64 21.90 14.56
C THR A 267 -21.40 21.03 14.44
N GLY A 268 -21.19 20.44 13.27
CA GLY A 268 -20.02 19.63 12.97
C GLY A 268 -19.91 19.35 11.48
N THR A 269 -18.93 18.55 11.09
CA THR A 269 -18.78 18.05 9.73
C THR A 269 -18.61 16.55 9.72
N TYR A 270 -18.99 15.90 8.63
CA TYR A 270 -18.79 14.47 8.42
C TYR A 270 -18.50 14.15 6.96
N CYS A 271 -17.74 13.08 6.75
CA CYS A 271 -17.41 12.56 5.43
C CYS A 271 -16.99 11.10 5.55
N ARG A 272 -16.73 10.44 4.43
CA ARG A 272 -16.07 9.13 4.46
C ARG A 272 -14.56 9.29 4.59
N SER A 273 -13.94 8.42 5.38
CA SER A 273 -12.49 8.40 5.57
C SER A 273 -11.77 7.48 4.56
N ARG A 274 -12.50 6.53 3.96
CA ARG A 274 -11.97 5.50 3.08
C ARG A 274 -12.91 5.14 1.93
N SER A 275 -12.33 4.63 0.84
CA SER A 275 -13.03 3.98 -0.26
C SER A 275 -13.31 2.51 0.03
N GLY A 276 -13.90 1.84 -0.94
CA GLY A 276 -14.21 0.41 -0.94
C GLY A 276 -15.69 0.17 -0.86
N CYS A 277 -16.10 -1.07 -0.53
CA CYS A 277 -17.51 -1.42 -0.47
C CYS A 277 -18.30 -0.43 0.36
N TYR A 278 -19.49 -0.03 -0.12
CA TYR A 278 -20.32 0.97 0.54
C TYR A 278 -20.78 0.55 1.95
N PHE A 279 -20.82 -0.75 2.25
CA PHE A 279 -21.16 -1.34 3.55
C PHE A 279 -19.96 -1.95 4.29
N CYS A 280 -18.73 -1.47 4.09
CA CYS A 280 -17.54 -2.03 4.71
C CYS A 280 -17.65 -2.03 6.24
N PHE A 281 -17.42 -3.19 6.88
CA PHE A 281 -17.48 -3.34 8.35
C PHE A 281 -16.43 -2.49 9.11
N PHE A 282 -15.45 -1.95 8.41
CA PHE A 282 -14.48 -1.00 8.97
C PHE A 282 -14.96 0.44 8.99
N GLN A 283 -16.17 0.71 8.48
CA GLN A 283 -16.75 2.05 8.53
C GLN A 283 -17.03 2.48 9.98
N GLN A 284 -16.78 3.76 10.25
CA GLN A 284 -17.23 4.39 11.50
C GLN A 284 -18.73 4.62 11.48
N LYS A 285 -19.35 4.76 12.66
CA LYS A 285 -20.80 5.02 12.77
C LYS A 285 -21.24 6.23 11.94
N ILE A 286 -20.44 7.29 11.92
CA ILE A 286 -20.72 8.50 11.15
C ILE A 286 -20.71 8.25 9.63
N GLU A 287 -19.93 7.29 9.14
CA GLU A 287 -19.87 6.92 7.73
C GLU A 287 -21.10 6.09 7.31
N TRP A 288 -21.74 5.37 8.24
CA TRP A 288 -23.04 4.73 8.02
C TRP A 288 -24.16 5.77 7.94
N ILE A 289 -24.11 6.84 8.76
CA ILE A 289 -25.03 7.97 8.64
C ILE A 289 -24.82 8.65 7.28
N TRP A 290 -23.57 8.87 6.87
CA TRP A 290 -23.24 9.41 5.56
C TRP A 290 -23.86 8.58 4.43
N LEU A 291 -23.76 7.23 4.49
CA LEU A 291 -24.37 6.34 3.49
C LEU A 291 -25.89 6.48 3.46
N TYR A 292 -26.53 6.48 4.62
CA TYR A 292 -27.97 6.64 4.72
C TYR A 292 -28.47 7.97 4.13
N GLU A 293 -27.73 9.05 4.37
CA GLU A 293 -28.13 10.40 3.93
C GLU A 293 -27.82 10.65 2.44
N GLN A 294 -26.69 10.17 1.97
CA GLN A 294 -26.21 10.46 0.61
C GLN A 294 -26.61 9.39 -0.42
N HIS A 295 -26.84 8.17 0.02
CA HIS A 295 -27.19 7.00 -0.79
C HIS A 295 -28.25 6.14 -0.11
N PRO A 296 -29.46 6.70 0.13
CA PRO A 296 -30.52 5.96 0.83
C PRO A 296 -30.94 4.66 0.10
N GLU A 297 -30.77 4.61 -1.23
CA GLU A 297 -31.03 3.44 -2.06
C GLU A 297 -30.10 2.26 -1.78
N LEU A 298 -28.91 2.52 -1.20
CA LEU A 298 -27.91 1.51 -0.83
C LEU A 298 -28.02 1.10 0.64
N TYR A 299 -28.90 1.75 1.40
CA TYR A 299 -29.13 1.43 2.81
C TYR A 299 -30.38 0.58 2.93
N PRO A 300 -30.26 -0.72 3.34
CA PRO A 300 -31.37 -1.66 3.40
C PRO A 300 -32.40 -1.37 4.50
#